data_87f30eb82eb3594241967eed19a20b61
#
_entry.id   87f30eb82eb3594241967eed19a20b61
#
_cell.length_a   1.000
_cell.length_b   1.000
_cell.length_c   1.000
_cell.angle_alpha   90.00
_cell.angle_beta   90.00
_cell.angle_gamma   90.00
#
_symmetry.space_group_name_H-M   'P 1'
#
loop_
_entity.id
_entity.type
_entity.pdbx_description
1 polymer ?
#
loop_
_entity_poly.entity_id
_entity_poly.type
_entity_poly.pdbx_seq_one_letter_code
_entity_poly.pdbx_strand_id
1 'polypeptide(L)'
;MLFTRTLPVALLTVTLLSGCAFRDTQSSDDFEMPESVSIDLGEPTEKPEGEPQQDEGTTATDSGPATAIPNEQSAANIKDQDSAAVLERLNQQPAPTLARDAEHEAQAKQAKSDFNRALNELKKGNLDSASARFDKLAKQYPALAGPIVNQAIILRKKGKPQEAYDLLQNALLTHARNPYLLNQLGVVSRELGKFKQAQVSYETAIRIDEKYPMAHYNLGVLADLYLHDPQLALNEFKIYQTLIPTPDKKVAGWIKELERRVK
;
A
#
# COMPACT_ATOMS: atom_id res chain seq x y z
N MET A 1 -56.77 -16.69 -65.58
CA MET A 1 -55.42 -17.33 -65.34
C MET A 1 -54.81 -16.70 -64.08
N LEU A 2 -54.98 -17.39 -62.97
CA LEU A 2 -54.51 -16.92 -61.67
C LEU A 2 -53.11 -17.56 -61.39
N PHE A 3 -52.04 -16.75 -61.23
CA PHE A 3 -50.78 -17.23 -60.75
C PHE A 3 -50.66 -16.89 -59.25
N THR A 4 -50.80 -17.93 -58.42
CA THR A 4 -50.51 -17.88 -56.99
C THR A 4 -49.00 -17.99 -56.79
N ARG A 5 -48.36 -16.94 -56.31
CA ARG A 5 -46.96 -16.97 -55.83
C ARG A 5 -46.97 -17.27 -54.34
N THR A 6 -46.49 -18.45 -53.97
CA THR A 6 -46.18 -18.83 -52.62
C THR A 6 -44.82 -18.25 -52.21
N LEU A 7 -44.78 -17.46 -51.15
CA LEU A 7 -43.57 -16.99 -50.49
C LEU A 7 -43.10 -18.05 -49.46
N PRO A 8 -41.83 -18.36 -49.39
CA PRO A 8 -41.31 -19.20 -48.31
C PRO A 8 -41.17 -18.38 -47.04
N VAL A 9 -41.73 -18.88 -45.95
CA VAL A 9 -41.52 -18.40 -44.59
C VAL A 9 -40.12 -18.77 -44.18
N ALA A 10 -39.25 -17.77 -44.08
CA ALA A 10 -37.93 -17.94 -43.48
C ALA A 10 -38.08 -17.96 -41.96
N LEU A 11 -37.86 -19.11 -41.38
CA LEU A 11 -37.82 -19.34 -39.94
C LEU A 11 -36.52 -18.70 -39.39
N LEU A 12 -36.66 -17.52 -38.79
CA LEU A 12 -35.56 -16.84 -38.11
C LEU A 12 -35.38 -17.46 -36.74
N THR A 13 -34.46 -18.42 -36.61
CA THR A 13 -34.01 -18.94 -35.30
C THR A 13 -33.16 -17.89 -34.62
N VAL A 14 -33.78 -17.17 -33.69
CA VAL A 14 -33.05 -16.31 -32.74
C VAL A 14 -32.36 -17.23 -31.72
N THR A 15 -31.12 -17.52 -31.95
CA THR A 15 -30.24 -18.08 -30.91
C THR A 15 -29.92 -16.98 -29.94
N LEU A 16 -30.60 -16.99 -28.79
CA LEU A 16 -30.25 -16.23 -27.59
C LEU A 16 -28.92 -16.81 -27.05
N LEU A 17 -27.83 -16.30 -27.55
CA LEU A 17 -26.54 -16.38 -26.88
C LEU A 17 -26.63 -15.45 -25.67
N SER A 18 -27.06 -16.01 -24.54
CA SER A 18 -26.83 -15.43 -23.21
C SER A 18 -25.34 -15.46 -22.93
N GLY A 19 -24.58 -14.62 -23.61
CA GLY A 19 -23.27 -14.23 -23.17
C GLY A 19 -23.46 -13.32 -21.98
N CYS A 20 -23.45 -13.85 -20.78
CA CYS A 20 -23.04 -13.08 -19.62
C CYS A 20 -21.60 -12.63 -19.89
N ALA A 21 -21.47 -11.52 -20.60
CA ALA A 21 -20.26 -10.73 -20.48
C ALA A 21 -20.25 -10.26 -19.03
N PHE A 22 -19.61 -11.03 -18.19
CA PHE A 22 -19.07 -10.58 -16.93
C PHE A 22 -18.08 -9.49 -17.33
N ARG A 23 -18.59 -8.28 -17.42
CA ARG A 23 -17.79 -7.10 -17.59
C ARG A 23 -17.14 -6.92 -16.23
N ASP A 24 -15.93 -7.49 -16.11
CA ASP A 24 -15.01 -7.11 -15.08
C ASP A 24 -14.93 -5.59 -15.14
N THR A 25 -15.67 -4.95 -14.24
CA THR A 25 -15.40 -3.57 -13.86
C THR A 25 -14.14 -3.62 -13.03
N GLN A 26 -13.06 -3.96 -13.70
CA GLN A 26 -11.72 -3.75 -13.18
C GLN A 26 -11.65 -2.26 -12.89
N SER A 27 -11.72 -1.95 -11.61
CA SER A 27 -11.64 -0.62 -11.05
C SER A 27 -10.43 0.06 -11.67
N SER A 28 -10.58 1.30 -12.13
CA SER A 28 -9.49 2.11 -12.70
C SER A 28 -8.33 2.37 -11.73
N ASP A 29 -8.36 1.75 -10.53
CA ASP A 29 -7.26 1.68 -9.56
C ASP A 29 -6.04 0.93 -10.10
N ASP A 30 -6.16 0.21 -11.25
CA ASP A 30 -5.05 -0.45 -11.94
C ASP A 30 -3.93 0.51 -12.41
N PHE A 31 -4.13 1.82 -12.29
CA PHE A 31 -3.06 2.78 -12.47
C PHE A 31 -2.11 2.80 -11.26
N GLU A 32 -2.55 2.32 -10.13
CA GLU A 32 -1.81 2.22 -8.90
C GLU A 32 -1.05 0.90 -8.87
N MET A 33 0.13 0.87 -9.40
CA MET A 33 1.16 -0.17 -9.29
C MET A 33 0.78 -1.53 -9.89
N PRO A 34 1.48 -1.98 -10.93
CA PRO A 34 1.49 -3.38 -11.29
C PRO A 34 2.00 -4.19 -10.08
N GLU A 35 1.34 -5.32 -9.79
CA GLU A 35 1.63 -6.23 -8.67
C GLU A 35 3.13 -6.52 -8.48
N SER A 36 3.90 -6.49 -9.56
CA SER A 36 5.35 -6.72 -9.54
C SER A 36 6.18 -5.64 -8.84
N VAL A 37 5.63 -4.45 -8.60
CA VAL A 37 6.31 -3.34 -7.90
C VAL A 37 5.77 -3.15 -6.49
N SER A 38 4.52 -3.58 -6.24
CA SER A 38 3.95 -3.62 -4.89
C SER A 38 4.54 -4.74 -4.04
N ILE A 39 5.19 -5.73 -4.66
CA ILE A 39 5.70 -6.95 -4.00
C ILE A 39 7.11 -6.78 -3.43
N ASP A 40 7.64 -5.57 -3.31
CA ASP A 40 8.83 -5.40 -2.49
C ASP A 40 8.46 -5.45 -1.01
N LEU A 41 8.13 -6.64 -0.59
CA LEU A 41 7.76 -6.99 0.79
C LEU A 41 8.95 -7.00 1.71
N GLY A 42 10.08 -6.41 1.40
CA GLY A 42 11.30 -6.53 2.15
C GLY A 42 11.32 -7.88 2.86
N GLU A 43 12.08 -8.84 2.40
CA GLU A 43 12.20 -10.12 3.10
C GLU A 43 12.29 -9.82 4.59
N PRO A 44 11.60 -10.56 5.47
CA PRO A 44 11.81 -10.43 6.90
C PRO A 44 13.31 -10.64 7.10
N THR A 45 14.01 -9.55 7.41
CA THR A 45 15.40 -9.64 7.84
C THR A 45 15.41 -10.66 8.95
N GLU A 46 16.27 -11.67 8.80
CA GLU A 46 16.49 -12.69 9.81
C GLU A 46 16.53 -12.01 11.18
N LYS A 47 15.88 -12.64 12.14
CA LYS A 47 15.84 -12.23 13.54
C LYS A 47 17.18 -11.62 13.93
N PRO A 48 17.26 -10.40 14.46
CA PRO A 48 18.49 -9.92 15.03
C PRO A 48 18.84 -10.81 16.23
N GLU A 49 19.78 -11.72 16.07
CA GLU A 49 20.50 -12.32 17.18
C GLU A 49 21.43 -11.25 17.72
N GLY A 50 21.07 -10.67 18.86
CA GLY A 50 21.87 -9.67 19.53
C GLY A 50 21.17 -9.14 20.76
N GLU A 51 21.47 -9.76 21.89
CA GLU A 51 21.16 -9.19 23.20
C GLU A 51 21.83 -7.81 23.34
N PRO A 52 21.19 -6.82 23.99
CA PRO A 52 21.82 -5.56 24.30
C PRO A 52 22.85 -5.78 25.42
N GLN A 53 24.12 -5.70 25.10
CA GLN A 53 25.14 -5.51 26.12
C GLN A 53 24.94 -4.12 26.75
N GLN A 54 24.67 -4.11 28.03
CA GLN A 54 24.77 -2.94 28.90
C GLN A 54 26.24 -2.55 28.99
N ASP A 55 26.57 -1.36 28.59
CA ASP A 55 27.85 -0.73 28.91
C ASP A 55 27.58 0.41 29.90
N GLU A 56 28.10 0.20 31.11
CA GLU A 56 28.08 1.18 32.19
C GLU A 56 29.21 2.20 32.02
N GLY A 57 28.86 3.47 32.16
CA GLY A 57 29.68 4.45 32.83
C GLY A 57 30.71 5.18 32.00
N THR A 58 30.53 6.46 31.85
CA THR A 58 31.46 7.45 32.46
C THR A 58 30.89 8.88 32.42
N THR A 59 30.91 9.50 33.55
CA THR A 59 30.64 10.92 33.84
C THR A 59 31.69 11.83 33.22
N ALA A 60 31.25 12.93 32.60
CA ALA A 60 32.04 14.19 32.62
C ALA A 60 31.10 15.39 32.39
N THR A 61 31.08 16.25 33.37
CA THR A 61 30.55 17.61 33.42
C THR A 61 31.31 18.51 32.44
N ASP A 62 30.63 19.37 31.69
CA ASP A 62 30.95 20.79 31.70
C ASP A 62 29.83 21.67 31.12
N SER A 63 29.70 22.84 31.68
CA SER A 63 28.66 23.85 31.54
C SER A 63 29.01 24.92 30.50
N GLY A 64 27.99 25.29 29.67
CA GLY A 64 28.01 26.51 28.88
C GLY A 64 26.68 26.77 28.19
N PRO A 65 26.10 27.99 28.21
CA PRO A 65 24.79 28.25 27.72
C PRO A 65 24.79 28.40 26.20
N ALA A 66 24.21 27.44 25.49
CA ALA A 66 23.95 27.55 24.07
C ALA A 66 22.48 27.93 23.85
N THR A 67 22.30 29.01 23.14
CA THR A 67 21.07 29.51 22.55
C THR A 67 20.24 28.41 21.93
N ALA A 68 19.02 28.24 22.37
CA ALA A 68 18.06 27.25 21.90
C ALA A 68 17.70 27.46 20.43
N ILE A 69 18.27 26.64 19.57
CA ILE A 69 17.74 26.38 18.23
C ILE A 69 16.53 25.47 18.46
N PRO A 70 15.33 25.73 17.82
CA PRO A 70 14.20 24.84 17.96
C PRO A 70 14.60 23.44 17.46
N ASN A 71 14.52 22.47 18.35
CA ASN A 71 14.92 21.11 18.16
C ASN A 71 14.14 20.50 16.98
N GLU A 72 14.83 19.93 15.99
CA GLU A 72 14.25 19.18 14.86
C GLU A 72 13.31 18.04 15.33
N GLN A 73 13.55 17.50 16.52
CA GLN A 73 12.65 16.57 17.20
C GLN A 73 11.29 17.15 17.53
N SER A 74 11.19 18.47 17.73
CA SER A 74 9.92 19.16 18.00
C SER A 74 9.03 19.25 16.76
N ALA A 75 9.63 19.49 15.59
CA ALA A 75 8.91 19.58 14.32
C ALA A 75 8.46 18.17 13.83
N ALA A 76 9.29 17.15 14.05
CA ALA A 76 8.94 15.75 13.75
C ALA A 76 7.78 15.27 14.64
N ASN A 77 7.78 15.67 15.92
CA ASN A 77 6.74 15.27 16.87
C ASN A 77 5.37 15.93 16.57
N ILE A 78 5.36 17.15 16.04
CA ILE A 78 4.13 17.84 15.61
C ILE A 78 3.54 17.13 14.39
N LYS A 79 4.36 16.75 13.39
CA LYS A 79 3.90 16.03 12.20
C LYS A 79 3.38 14.64 12.52
N ASP A 80 4.01 13.92 13.43
CA ASP A 80 3.54 12.60 13.89
C ASP A 80 2.18 12.70 14.59
N GLN A 81 1.94 13.74 15.39
CA GLN A 81 0.65 13.98 16.04
C GLN A 81 -0.45 14.32 15.04
N ASP A 82 -0.16 15.14 14.03
CA ASP A 82 -1.14 15.49 12.98
C ASP A 82 -1.56 14.27 12.18
N SER A 83 -0.61 13.41 11.84
CA SER A 83 -0.89 12.20 11.07
C SER A 83 -1.61 11.13 11.87
N ALA A 84 -1.26 10.98 13.15
CA ALA A 84 -1.99 10.10 14.07
C ALA A 84 -3.45 10.57 14.22
N ALA A 85 -3.69 11.87 14.30
CA ALA A 85 -5.04 12.45 14.36
C ALA A 85 -5.81 12.24 13.04
N VAL A 86 -5.14 12.28 11.89
CA VAL A 86 -5.77 11.94 10.59
C VAL A 86 -6.16 10.48 10.54
N LEU A 87 -5.27 9.57 10.91
CA LEU A 87 -5.53 8.13 10.95
C LEU A 87 -6.68 7.79 11.92
N GLU A 88 -6.67 8.39 13.11
CA GLU A 88 -7.72 8.20 14.10
C GLU A 88 -9.08 8.68 13.58
N ARG A 89 -9.10 9.84 12.92
CA ARG A 89 -10.31 10.39 12.30
C ARG A 89 -10.84 9.50 11.16
N LEU A 90 -9.94 8.93 10.35
CA LEU A 90 -10.31 7.96 9.31
C LEU A 90 -10.89 6.68 9.92
N ASN A 91 -10.36 6.23 11.06
CA ASN A 91 -10.85 5.03 11.75
C ASN A 91 -12.26 5.22 12.35
N GLN A 92 -12.64 6.43 12.70
CA GLN A 92 -13.96 6.75 13.24
C GLN A 92 -15.03 6.98 12.17
N GLN A 93 -14.65 7.13 10.89
CA GLN A 93 -15.60 7.33 9.80
C GLN A 93 -16.05 5.99 9.20
N PRO A 94 -17.30 5.88 8.72
CA PRO A 94 -17.73 4.71 7.97
C PRO A 94 -16.84 4.52 6.74
N ALA A 95 -16.64 3.25 6.34
CA ALA A 95 -15.82 2.91 5.17
C ALA A 95 -16.28 3.74 3.95
N PRO A 96 -15.39 4.50 3.33
CA PRO A 96 -15.76 5.32 2.19
C PRO A 96 -15.99 4.45 0.96
N THR A 97 -16.97 4.81 0.16
CA THR A 97 -17.00 4.33 -1.22
C THR A 97 -15.78 4.90 -1.94
N LEU A 98 -14.99 4.07 -2.60
CA LEU A 98 -13.87 4.48 -3.45
C LEU A 98 -14.43 5.15 -4.73
N ALA A 99 -15.09 6.31 -4.56
CA ALA A 99 -15.54 7.11 -5.69
C ALA A 99 -14.37 7.98 -6.14
N ARG A 100 -13.87 7.72 -7.34
CA ARG A 100 -12.93 8.62 -8.00
C ARG A 100 -13.71 9.76 -8.62
N ASP A 101 -13.21 10.96 -8.45
CA ASP A 101 -13.73 12.09 -9.19
C ASP A 101 -13.22 12.09 -10.64
N ALA A 102 -13.89 12.82 -11.51
CA ALA A 102 -13.54 12.91 -12.92
C ALA A 102 -12.13 13.49 -13.15
N GLU A 103 -11.64 14.29 -12.22
CA GLU A 103 -10.31 14.88 -12.28
C GLU A 103 -9.23 13.80 -12.08
N HIS A 104 -9.41 12.94 -11.07
CA HIS A 104 -8.48 11.83 -10.82
C HIS A 104 -8.39 10.90 -12.04
N GLU A 105 -9.54 10.51 -12.63
CA GLU A 105 -9.57 9.66 -13.82
C GLU A 105 -8.90 10.32 -15.03
N ALA A 106 -9.13 11.61 -15.25
CA ALA A 106 -8.50 12.35 -16.33
C ALA A 106 -6.97 12.41 -16.17
N GLN A 107 -6.49 12.73 -14.96
CA GLN A 107 -5.08 12.75 -14.64
C GLN A 107 -4.44 11.35 -14.78
N ALA A 108 -5.10 10.30 -14.30
CA ALA A 108 -4.61 8.93 -14.43
C ALA A 108 -4.44 8.51 -15.90
N LYS A 109 -5.42 8.83 -16.76
CA LYS A 109 -5.35 8.55 -18.19
C LYS A 109 -4.18 9.27 -18.87
N GLN A 110 -3.95 10.55 -18.54
CA GLN A 110 -2.85 11.33 -19.08
C GLN A 110 -1.48 10.83 -18.59
N ALA A 111 -1.36 10.49 -17.32
CA ALA A 111 -0.11 10.07 -16.69
C ALA A 111 0.33 8.66 -17.08
N LYS A 112 -0.60 7.79 -17.55
CA LYS A 112 -0.40 6.33 -17.71
C LYS A 112 0.90 5.95 -18.44
N SER A 113 1.20 6.60 -19.56
CA SER A 113 2.40 6.27 -20.35
C SER A 113 3.70 6.59 -19.61
N ASP A 114 3.78 7.77 -19.00
CA ASP A 114 4.99 8.22 -18.29
C ASP A 114 5.15 7.49 -16.96
N PHE A 115 4.04 7.15 -16.31
CA PHE A 115 4.03 6.31 -15.11
C PHE A 115 4.60 4.92 -15.40
N ASN A 116 4.14 4.27 -16.47
CA ASN A 116 4.66 2.96 -16.89
C ASN A 116 6.16 3.01 -17.25
N ARG A 117 6.63 4.11 -17.84
CA ARG A 117 8.07 4.31 -18.07
C ARG A 117 8.84 4.42 -16.75
N ALA A 118 8.32 5.14 -15.77
CA ALA A 118 8.92 5.25 -14.44
C ALA A 118 8.99 3.89 -13.74
N LEU A 119 7.90 3.09 -13.80
CA LEU A 119 7.87 1.72 -13.28
C LEU A 119 8.90 0.82 -13.97
N ASN A 120 9.07 0.93 -15.27
CA ASN A 120 10.08 0.15 -15.99
C ASN A 120 11.50 0.50 -15.55
N GLU A 121 11.81 1.78 -15.29
CA GLU A 121 13.09 2.16 -14.72
C GLU A 121 13.29 1.60 -13.30
N LEU A 122 12.24 1.64 -12.47
CA LEU A 122 12.27 1.04 -11.13
C LEU A 122 12.51 -0.48 -11.17
N LYS A 123 11.84 -1.20 -12.08
CA LYS A 123 12.03 -2.65 -12.28
C LYS A 123 13.45 -3.00 -12.75
N LYS A 124 14.09 -2.13 -13.54
CA LYS A 124 15.48 -2.30 -13.97
C LYS A 124 16.49 -1.96 -12.87
N GLY A 125 16.05 -1.45 -11.72
CA GLY A 125 16.93 -0.99 -10.66
C GLY A 125 17.51 0.41 -10.87
N ASN A 126 17.07 1.15 -11.89
CA ASN A 126 17.51 2.52 -12.19
C ASN A 126 16.81 3.51 -11.25
N LEU A 127 17.12 3.42 -9.94
CA LEU A 127 16.39 4.14 -8.89
C LEU A 127 16.39 5.65 -9.07
N ASP A 128 17.50 6.26 -9.53
CA ASP A 128 17.59 7.72 -9.72
C ASP A 128 16.71 8.19 -10.89
N SER A 129 16.75 7.45 -12.00
CA SER A 129 15.90 7.74 -13.15
C SER A 129 14.41 7.58 -12.82
N ALA A 130 14.06 6.50 -12.12
CA ALA A 130 12.69 6.26 -11.67
C ALA A 130 12.21 7.37 -10.72
N SER A 131 13.05 7.74 -9.73
CA SER A 131 12.75 8.81 -8.77
C SER A 131 12.48 10.14 -9.46
N ALA A 132 13.33 10.55 -10.39
CA ALA A 132 13.14 11.80 -11.13
C ALA A 132 11.85 11.83 -11.95
N ARG A 133 11.47 10.66 -12.53
CA ARG A 133 10.21 10.52 -13.28
C ARG A 133 8.99 10.60 -12.38
N PHE A 134 9.02 9.91 -11.24
CA PHE A 134 7.91 9.97 -10.29
C PHE A 134 7.78 11.35 -9.64
N ASP A 135 8.89 12.06 -9.36
CA ASP A 135 8.85 13.44 -8.88
C ASP A 135 8.14 14.37 -9.88
N LYS A 136 8.50 14.25 -11.17
CA LYS A 136 7.82 14.99 -12.23
C LYS A 136 6.32 14.68 -12.29
N LEU A 137 5.96 13.39 -12.20
CA LEU A 137 4.56 12.95 -12.25
C LEU A 137 3.76 13.45 -11.04
N ALA A 138 4.33 13.41 -9.82
CA ALA A 138 3.68 13.91 -8.61
C ALA A 138 3.37 15.41 -8.70
N LYS A 139 4.29 16.20 -9.31
CA LYS A 139 4.10 17.64 -9.53
C LYS A 139 3.07 17.94 -10.62
N GLN A 140 3.08 17.15 -11.69
CA GLN A 140 2.21 17.35 -12.85
C GLN A 140 0.78 16.85 -12.60
N TYR A 141 0.62 15.80 -11.81
CA TYR A 141 -0.65 15.14 -11.52
C TYR A 141 -0.88 15.00 -10.01
N PRO A 142 -1.16 16.10 -9.32
CA PRO A 142 -1.23 16.13 -7.86
C PRO A 142 -2.41 15.34 -7.26
N ALA A 143 -3.41 14.97 -8.05
CA ALA A 143 -4.49 14.10 -7.60
C ALA A 143 -4.07 12.62 -7.49
N LEU A 144 -2.91 12.24 -8.05
CA LEU A 144 -2.45 10.86 -8.06
C LEU A 144 -1.48 10.56 -6.92
N ALA A 145 -1.86 9.65 -6.02
CA ALA A 145 -0.98 9.15 -4.96
C ALA A 145 0.13 8.23 -5.48
N GLY A 146 -0.12 7.48 -6.57
CA GLY A 146 0.79 6.48 -7.10
C GLY A 146 2.24 6.93 -7.31
N PRO A 147 2.52 8.11 -7.90
CA PRO A 147 3.89 8.62 -8.00
C PRO A 147 4.58 8.79 -6.64
N ILE A 148 3.88 9.31 -5.64
CA ILE A 148 4.41 9.54 -4.29
C ILE A 148 4.70 8.20 -3.58
N VAL A 149 3.79 7.25 -3.70
CA VAL A 149 3.95 5.89 -3.17
C VAL A 149 5.20 5.22 -3.73
N ASN A 150 5.43 5.33 -5.06
CA ASN A 150 6.63 4.77 -5.68
C ASN A 150 7.92 5.52 -5.30
N GLN A 151 7.85 6.82 -5.06
CA GLN A 151 8.99 7.56 -4.50
C GLN A 151 9.36 7.05 -3.10
N ALA A 152 8.36 6.79 -2.25
CA ALA A 152 8.61 6.23 -0.93
C ALA A 152 9.25 4.84 -1.01
N ILE A 153 8.81 3.97 -1.94
CA ILE A 153 9.45 2.68 -2.20
C ILE A 153 10.91 2.85 -2.64
N ILE A 154 11.20 3.81 -3.52
CA ILE A 154 12.57 4.11 -3.96
C ILE A 154 13.44 4.61 -2.79
N LEU A 155 12.91 5.48 -1.94
CA LEU A 155 13.63 5.97 -0.76
C LEU A 155 13.97 4.83 0.19
N ARG A 156 13.04 3.91 0.44
CA ARG A 156 13.29 2.71 1.23
C ARG A 156 14.40 1.86 0.61
N LYS A 157 14.32 1.57 -0.70
CA LYS A 157 15.36 0.82 -1.42
C LYS A 157 16.74 1.49 -1.35
N LYS A 158 16.80 2.80 -1.20
CA LYS A 158 18.04 3.58 -0.99
C LYS A 158 18.48 3.61 0.48
N GLY A 159 17.84 2.90 1.39
CA GLY A 159 18.17 2.90 2.82
C GLY A 159 17.77 4.19 3.53
N LYS A 160 16.76 4.90 3.05
CA LYS A 160 16.27 6.17 3.58
C LYS A 160 14.83 6.07 4.10
N PRO A 161 14.55 5.17 5.06
CA PRO A 161 13.18 4.95 5.53
C PRO A 161 12.58 6.19 6.21
N GLN A 162 13.37 7.02 6.88
CA GLN A 162 12.85 8.25 7.50
C GLN A 162 12.38 9.26 6.45
N GLU A 163 13.13 9.46 5.36
CA GLU A 163 12.69 10.34 4.25
C GLU A 163 11.41 9.81 3.59
N ALA A 164 11.29 8.47 3.44
CA ALA A 164 10.08 7.85 2.92
C ALA A 164 8.88 8.06 3.86
N TYR A 165 9.08 7.95 5.16
CA TYR A 165 8.08 8.21 6.17
C TYR A 165 7.55 9.64 6.08
N ASP A 166 8.45 10.62 6.09
CA ASP A 166 8.09 12.04 6.03
C ASP A 166 7.34 12.39 4.73
N LEU A 167 7.75 11.79 3.61
CA LEU A 167 7.07 11.94 2.32
C LEU A 167 5.62 11.43 2.39
N LEU A 168 5.43 10.21 2.91
CA LEU A 168 4.10 9.59 3.02
C LEU A 168 3.21 10.31 4.03
N GLN A 169 3.76 10.79 5.14
CA GLN A 169 3.04 11.58 6.13
C GLN A 169 2.51 12.88 5.53
N ASN A 170 3.33 13.59 4.76
CA ASN A 170 2.90 14.79 4.07
C ASN A 170 1.79 14.48 3.05
N ALA A 171 1.94 13.39 2.30
CA ALA A 171 0.95 12.98 1.32
C ALA A 171 -0.38 12.54 1.94
N LEU A 172 -0.38 12.04 3.17
CA LEU A 172 -1.60 11.65 3.88
C LEU A 172 -2.58 12.81 4.04
N LEU A 173 -2.11 14.06 4.09
CA LEU A 173 -2.97 15.23 4.21
C LEU A 173 -3.90 15.42 3.00
N THR A 174 -3.47 14.99 1.82
CA THR A 174 -4.21 15.13 0.56
C THR A 174 -4.77 13.82 0.04
N HIS A 175 -4.13 12.69 0.37
CA HIS A 175 -4.47 11.36 -0.10
C HIS A 175 -4.86 10.40 1.03
N ALA A 176 -5.54 10.92 2.07
CA ALA A 176 -5.86 10.18 3.29
C ALA A 176 -6.66 8.88 3.08
N ARG A 177 -7.36 8.76 1.95
CA ARG A 177 -8.18 7.58 1.62
C ARG A 177 -7.55 6.67 0.56
N ASN A 178 -6.27 6.79 0.33
CA ASN A 178 -5.57 5.91 -0.60
C ASN A 178 -5.00 4.70 0.16
N PRO A 179 -5.51 3.46 -0.08
CA PRO A 179 -5.08 2.27 0.65
C PRO A 179 -3.62 1.90 0.39
N TYR A 180 -3.10 2.18 -0.81
CA TYR A 180 -1.70 1.90 -1.16
C TYR A 180 -0.74 2.82 -0.41
N LEU A 181 -1.08 4.12 -0.29
CA LEU A 181 -0.30 5.07 0.50
C LEU A 181 -0.27 4.65 1.97
N LEU A 182 -1.43 4.31 2.53
CA LEU A 182 -1.55 3.84 3.92
C LEU A 182 -0.77 2.56 4.16
N ASN A 183 -0.85 1.59 3.24
CA ASN A 183 -0.06 0.37 3.33
C ASN A 183 1.45 0.68 3.32
N GLN A 184 1.94 1.54 2.43
CA GLN A 184 3.35 1.92 2.41
C GLN A 184 3.77 2.70 3.66
N LEU A 185 2.89 3.55 4.20
CA LEU A 185 3.14 4.21 5.50
C LEU A 185 3.28 3.17 6.61
N GLY A 186 2.44 2.13 6.62
CA GLY A 186 2.55 1.01 7.55
C GLY A 186 3.88 0.27 7.41
N VAL A 187 4.32 -0.01 6.17
CA VAL A 187 5.60 -0.68 5.90
C VAL A 187 6.78 0.14 6.45
N VAL A 188 6.83 1.43 6.13
CA VAL A 188 7.91 2.31 6.60
C VAL A 188 7.87 2.50 8.11
N SER A 189 6.66 2.63 8.70
CA SER A 189 6.50 2.71 10.15
C SER A 189 7.03 1.46 10.85
N ARG A 190 6.77 0.26 10.30
CA ARG A 190 7.32 -1.00 10.81
C ARG A 190 8.86 -1.01 10.74
N GLU A 191 9.46 -0.58 9.63
CA GLU A 191 10.91 -0.48 9.47
C GLU A 191 11.56 0.49 10.49
N LEU A 192 10.84 1.53 10.87
CA LEU A 192 11.27 2.50 11.88
C LEU A 192 10.92 2.10 13.32
N GLY A 193 10.39 0.89 13.55
CA GLY A 193 9.98 0.42 14.88
C GLY A 193 8.70 1.06 15.42
N LYS A 194 7.98 1.84 14.62
CA LYS A 194 6.70 2.49 15.00
C LYS A 194 5.55 1.50 14.83
N PHE A 195 5.55 0.38 15.57
CA PHE A 195 4.66 -0.77 15.33
C PHE A 195 3.17 -0.45 15.49
N LYS A 196 2.82 0.36 16.50
CA LYS A 196 1.42 0.79 16.70
C LYS A 196 0.90 1.59 15.50
N GLN A 197 1.72 2.49 14.96
CA GLN A 197 1.35 3.27 13.80
C GLN A 197 1.28 2.40 12.53
N ALA A 198 2.18 1.43 12.38
CA ALA A 198 2.12 0.46 11.30
C ALA A 198 0.81 -0.31 11.33
N GLN A 199 0.39 -0.81 12.50
CA GLN A 199 -0.88 -1.50 12.68
C GLN A 199 -2.06 -0.64 12.25
N VAL A 200 -2.19 0.57 12.80
CA VAL A 200 -3.27 1.51 12.44
C VAL A 200 -3.30 1.81 10.95
N SER A 201 -2.13 1.96 10.33
CA SER A 201 -2.03 2.24 8.89
C SER A 201 -2.53 1.07 8.03
N TYR A 202 -2.16 -0.17 8.37
CA TYR A 202 -2.64 -1.36 7.66
C TYR A 202 -4.13 -1.60 7.88
N GLU A 203 -4.62 -1.50 9.12
CA GLU A 203 -6.04 -1.64 9.45
C GLU A 203 -6.88 -0.58 8.73
N THR A 204 -6.38 0.65 8.61
CA THR A 204 -7.05 1.71 7.86
C THR A 204 -7.07 1.40 6.36
N ALA A 205 -5.97 0.90 5.80
CA ALA A 205 -5.91 0.48 4.40
C ALA A 205 -6.93 -0.63 4.11
N ILE A 206 -7.01 -1.65 4.96
CA ILE A 206 -7.98 -2.76 4.86
C ILE A 206 -9.42 -2.23 4.95
N ARG A 207 -9.70 -1.31 5.87
CA ARG A 207 -11.04 -0.74 6.02
C ARG A 207 -11.48 0.08 4.81
N ILE A 208 -10.54 0.69 4.08
CA ILE A 208 -10.81 1.42 2.84
C ILE A 208 -10.98 0.45 1.66
N ASP A 209 -10.15 -0.57 1.59
CA ASP A 209 -10.19 -1.62 0.58
C ASP A 209 -9.95 -3.00 1.22
N GLU A 210 -11.05 -3.67 1.56
CA GLU A 210 -11.03 -5.01 2.17
C GLU A 210 -10.47 -6.09 1.22
N LYS A 211 -10.36 -5.78 -0.07
CA LYS A 211 -9.83 -6.70 -1.09
C LYS A 211 -8.37 -6.41 -1.43
N TYR A 212 -7.71 -5.50 -0.73
CA TYR A 212 -6.30 -5.21 -0.95
C TYR A 212 -5.39 -6.25 -0.26
N PRO A 213 -4.85 -7.24 -0.99
CA PRO A 213 -4.18 -8.40 -0.38
C PRO A 213 -2.96 -8.00 0.45
N MET A 214 -2.21 -6.99 -0.03
CA MET A 214 -0.93 -6.62 0.58
C MET A 214 -1.09 -6.00 1.97
N ALA A 215 -2.21 -5.33 2.24
CA ALA A 215 -2.47 -4.80 3.58
C ALA A 215 -2.70 -5.94 4.58
N HIS A 216 -3.47 -6.97 4.21
CA HIS A 216 -3.65 -8.19 5.00
C HIS A 216 -2.32 -8.92 5.24
N TYR A 217 -1.53 -9.12 4.17
CA TYR A 217 -0.22 -9.74 4.30
C TYR A 217 0.68 -8.98 5.29
N ASN A 218 0.80 -7.65 5.13
CA ASN A 218 1.66 -6.83 5.97
C ASN A 218 1.17 -6.75 7.42
N LEU A 219 -0.14 -6.72 7.65
CA LEU A 219 -0.71 -6.80 9.00
C LEU A 219 -0.42 -8.16 9.64
N GLY A 220 -0.55 -9.26 8.88
CA GLY A 220 -0.20 -10.59 9.34
C GLY A 220 1.28 -10.70 9.74
N VAL A 221 2.19 -10.18 8.93
CA VAL A 221 3.64 -10.11 9.24
C VAL A 221 3.89 -9.28 10.50
N LEU A 222 3.25 -8.10 10.61
CA LEU A 222 3.38 -7.26 11.80
C LEU A 222 2.90 -7.98 13.06
N ALA A 223 1.74 -8.63 12.98
CA ALA A 223 1.12 -9.34 14.10
C ALA A 223 1.99 -10.50 14.61
N ASP A 224 2.53 -11.31 13.70
CA ASP A 224 3.36 -12.46 14.07
C ASP A 224 4.73 -12.05 14.65
N LEU A 225 5.42 -11.13 13.97
CA LEU A 225 6.81 -10.84 14.27
C LEU A 225 7.02 -9.75 15.34
N TYR A 226 6.08 -8.82 15.48
CA TYR A 226 6.29 -7.62 16.30
C TYR A 226 5.22 -7.39 17.36
N LEU A 227 3.97 -7.82 17.12
CA LEU A 227 2.90 -7.66 18.11
C LEU A 227 2.70 -8.91 18.97
N HIS A 228 3.32 -10.03 18.58
CA HIS A 228 3.15 -11.34 19.24
C HIS A 228 1.68 -11.78 19.34
N ASP A 229 0.90 -11.45 18.29
CA ASP A 229 -0.50 -11.85 18.16
C ASP A 229 -0.66 -12.91 17.05
N PRO A 230 -0.43 -14.19 17.35
CA PRO A 230 -0.52 -15.25 16.36
C PRO A 230 -1.95 -15.47 15.85
N GLN A 231 -2.98 -15.10 16.63
CA GLN A 231 -4.36 -15.23 16.19
C GLN A 231 -4.70 -14.19 15.10
N LEU A 232 -4.29 -12.94 15.29
CA LEU A 232 -4.44 -11.89 14.28
C LEU A 232 -3.65 -12.27 13.02
N ALA A 233 -2.38 -12.69 13.17
CA ALA A 233 -1.55 -13.12 12.06
C ALA A 233 -2.19 -14.24 11.24
N LEU A 234 -2.72 -15.27 11.91
CA LEU A 234 -3.41 -16.39 11.27
C LEU A 234 -4.62 -15.94 10.46
N ASN A 235 -5.43 -15.06 11.02
CA ASN A 235 -6.62 -14.54 10.36
C ASN A 235 -6.25 -13.74 9.09
N GLU A 236 -5.30 -12.84 9.21
CA GLU A 236 -4.88 -11.97 8.12
C GLU A 236 -4.21 -12.74 6.97
N PHE A 237 -3.35 -13.72 7.27
CA PHE A 237 -2.76 -14.57 6.23
C PHE A 237 -3.81 -15.46 5.54
N LYS A 238 -4.83 -15.95 6.24
CA LYS A 238 -5.93 -16.68 5.62
C LYS A 238 -6.71 -15.80 4.65
N ILE A 239 -7.03 -14.57 5.04
CA ILE A 239 -7.71 -13.61 4.17
C ILE A 239 -6.83 -13.31 2.94
N TYR A 240 -5.55 -12.97 3.13
CA TYR A 240 -4.61 -12.76 2.04
C TYR A 240 -4.65 -13.89 1.00
N GLN A 241 -4.60 -15.17 1.45
CA GLN A 241 -4.64 -16.33 0.56
C GLN A 241 -5.94 -16.42 -0.26
N THR A 242 -7.07 -15.92 0.24
CA THR A 242 -8.33 -15.90 -0.51
C THR A 242 -8.39 -14.81 -1.56
N LEU A 243 -7.59 -13.75 -1.39
CA LEU A 243 -7.60 -12.57 -2.25
C LEU A 243 -6.62 -12.67 -3.43
N ILE A 244 -5.65 -13.57 -3.37
CA ILE A 244 -4.67 -13.74 -4.44
C ILE A 244 -5.08 -14.83 -5.43
N PRO A 245 -4.79 -14.65 -6.74
CA PRO A 245 -5.22 -15.60 -7.77
C PRO A 245 -4.48 -16.93 -7.70
N THR A 246 -3.25 -16.94 -7.18
CA THR A 246 -2.41 -18.13 -7.04
C THR A 246 -1.96 -18.25 -5.59
N PRO A 247 -2.19 -19.41 -4.94
CA PRO A 247 -1.82 -19.60 -3.55
C PRO A 247 -0.32 -19.38 -3.29
N ASP A 248 0.00 -18.57 -2.29
CA ASP A 248 1.36 -18.37 -1.81
C ASP A 248 1.77 -19.53 -0.90
N LYS A 249 2.72 -20.34 -1.38
CA LYS A 249 3.20 -21.54 -0.67
C LYS A 249 3.92 -21.20 0.64
N LYS A 250 4.62 -20.06 0.69
CA LYS A 250 5.34 -19.59 1.89
C LYS A 250 4.33 -19.24 2.98
N VAL A 251 3.34 -18.43 2.64
CA VAL A 251 2.27 -18.04 3.56
C VAL A 251 1.42 -19.26 3.98
N ALA A 252 1.18 -20.21 3.09
CA ALA A 252 0.51 -21.45 3.46
C ALA A 252 1.30 -22.27 4.50
N GLY A 253 2.63 -22.20 4.46
CA GLY A 253 3.51 -22.77 5.50
C GLY A 253 3.35 -22.07 6.84
N TRP A 254 3.34 -20.73 6.84
CA TRP A 254 3.14 -19.92 8.06
C TRP A 254 1.77 -20.15 8.69
N ILE A 255 0.70 -20.25 7.89
CA ILE A 255 -0.64 -20.59 8.38
C ILE A 255 -0.62 -21.90 9.16
N LYS A 256 0.00 -22.96 8.62
CA LYS A 256 0.10 -24.26 9.30
C LYS A 256 0.85 -24.16 10.63
N GLU A 257 1.90 -23.34 10.69
CA GLU A 257 2.67 -23.10 11.91
C GLU A 257 1.83 -22.34 12.94
N LEU A 258 1.17 -21.27 12.51
CA LEU A 258 0.30 -20.46 13.37
C LEU A 258 -0.88 -21.29 13.92
N GLU A 259 -1.49 -22.18 13.12
CA GLU A 259 -2.55 -23.08 13.57
C GLU A 259 -2.11 -24.03 14.69
N ARG A 260 -0.81 -24.32 14.81
CA ARG A 260 -0.27 -25.09 15.94
C ARG A 260 -0.04 -24.23 17.18
N ARG A 261 0.30 -22.95 16.98
CA ARG A 261 0.59 -22.00 18.07
C ARG A 261 -0.66 -21.45 18.76
N VAL A 262 -1.80 -21.38 18.06
CA VAL A 262 -3.06 -20.83 18.60
C VAL A 262 -3.99 -21.89 19.22
N LYS A 263 -3.57 -23.16 19.24
CA LYS A 263 -4.26 -24.27 19.92
C LYS A 263 -3.88 -24.31 21.39
#